data_d560004033101485c1e7a3272e1a2f3a
#
_entry.id   d560004033101485c1e7a3272e1a2f3a
#
_cell.length_a   1.000
_cell.length_b   1.000
_cell.length_c   1.000
_cell.angle_alpha   90.00
_cell.angle_beta   90.00
_cell.angle_gamma   90.00
#
_symmetry.space_group_name_H-M   'P 1'
#
loop_
_entity.id
_entity.type
_entity.pdbx_description
1 polymer ?
#
loop_
_entity_poly.entity_id
_entity_poly.type
_entity_poly.pdbx_seq_one_letter_code
_entity_poly.pdbx_strand_id
1 'polypeptide(L)'
;MESMMGVQGTATDIKKVHLNLWDILKLGIIFLTKLKRIDTLTESFIKNFNRIIEPYYGKEIIGTNAELKSLYLKIEKEIIPEFTTPILNDCAVMFYFGRLKEKVKKYPNSETLLNQAISNHGQVESMCSAEAFENLIKYIEQDETLYHDMKALSPKEVLDKYETSDFGDLLKDYVKLYGARVMNELKLETVTMIENPILLIEQLRHALGEQKTSDYTLEFYQEIPKKLRKLSMKTKAFIQRREALRLKRTYIFSVVRNIFLAYGKNLVAEQKIDQIEDIFFLTKEEIFSDVQDKRALIAERKKEDKAYQDQPYYNRIAFYEDSILPVHAPKAVGELKGIPSGAGVIKARVSKMETAKDFLEKGNIILTRRTDPGWISLFPLASGLIVEYGSMLSHSFVVAREMGLPAVVGVEGVMDIIPDYAFVILDGVEGGITIENE
;
A
#
# COMPACT_ATOMS: atom_id res chain seq x y z
N MET A 1 -15.47 -8.54 21.56
CA MET A 1 -14.03 -8.29 21.27
C MET A 1 -13.28 -9.57 20.92
N GLU A 2 -13.52 -10.69 21.60
CA GLU A 2 -12.87 -11.98 21.29
C GLU A 2 -13.22 -12.54 19.91
N SER A 3 -14.44 -12.30 19.40
CA SER A 3 -14.84 -12.75 18.06
C SER A 3 -14.23 -11.93 16.91
N MET A 4 -13.87 -10.67 17.14
CA MET A 4 -13.31 -9.78 16.12
C MET A 4 -11.90 -10.16 15.66
N MET A 5 -11.14 -10.89 16.47
CA MET A 5 -9.75 -11.26 16.12
C MET A 5 -9.58 -12.73 15.74
N GLY A 6 -10.65 -13.49 15.68
CA GLY A 6 -10.58 -14.95 15.49
C GLY A 6 -9.83 -15.67 16.63
N VAL A 7 -9.55 -14.95 17.73
CA VAL A 7 -8.87 -15.48 18.90
C VAL A 7 -9.93 -15.87 19.91
N GLN A 8 -10.41 -17.10 19.81
CA GLN A 8 -11.12 -17.74 20.91
C GLN A 8 -10.09 -18.14 21.96
N GLY A 9 -9.78 -17.22 22.87
CA GLY A 9 -8.88 -17.51 23.99
C GLY A 9 -8.76 -16.30 24.90
N THR A 10 -8.61 -16.56 26.18
CA THR A 10 -8.28 -15.54 27.17
C THR A 10 -6.80 -15.17 27.02
N ALA A 11 -6.38 -13.99 27.52
CA ALA A 11 -4.97 -13.54 27.50
C ALA A 11 -4.00 -14.58 28.14
N THR A 12 -4.53 -15.49 28.94
CA THR A 12 -3.81 -16.62 29.55
C THR A 12 -3.37 -17.70 28.55
N ASP A 13 -3.99 -17.77 27.37
CA ASP A 13 -3.64 -18.75 26.33
C ASP A 13 -2.42 -18.34 25.49
N ILE A 14 -1.93 -17.13 25.65
CA ILE A 14 -0.71 -16.64 24.99
C ILE A 14 0.49 -17.26 25.71
N LYS A 15 0.99 -18.38 25.21
CA LYS A 15 2.25 -18.96 25.71
C LYS A 15 3.39 -17.96 25.52
N LYS A 16 3.96 -17.48 26.61
CA LYS A 16 5.21 -16.71 26.58
C LYS A 16 6.29 -17.59 25.96
N VAL A 17 6.72 -17.29 24.75
CA VAL A 17 7.86 -17.99 24.14
C VAL A 17 9.13 -17.41 24.76
N HIS A 18 9.68 -18.12 25.74
CA HIS A 18 10.99 -17.80 26.29
C HIS A 18 12.07 -18.33 25.36
N LEU A 19 12.60 -17.43 24.51
CA LEU A 19 13.79 -17.75 23.71
C LEU A 19 15.02 -17.72 24.63
N ASN A 20 15.70 -18.85 24.76
CA ASN A 20 16.98 -18.90 25.42
C ASN A 20 18.10 -18.37 24.50
N LEU A 21 19.29 -18.11 25.05
CA LEU A 21 20.43 -17.57 24.29
C LEU A 21 20.81 -18.45 23.08
N TRP A 22 20.68 -19.78 23.22
CA TRP A 22 20.96 -20.73 22.15
C TRP A 22 19.95 -20.64 21.01
N ASP A 23 18.68 -20.44 21.31
CA ASP A 23 17.64 -20.22 20.28
C ASP A 23 17.89 -18.94 19.50
N ILE A 24 18.28 -17.86 20.18
CA ILE A 24 18.63 -16.58 19.54
C ILE A 24 19.85 -16.76 18.63
N LEU A 25 20.91 -17.43 19.09
CA LEU A 25 22.11 -17.72 18.30
C LEU A 25 21.77 -18.58 17.08
N LYS A 26 20.95 -19.63 17.26
CA LYS A 26 20.51 -20.51 16.18
C LYS A 26 19.71 -19.75 15.13
N LEU A 27 18.76 -18.93 15.54
CA LEU A 27 17.97 -18.05 14.64
C LEU A 27 18.87 -17.07 13.90
N GLY A 28 19.86 -16.48 14.59
CA GLY A 28 20.85 -15.60 13.97
C GLY A 28 21.69 -16.30 12.90
N ILE A 29 22.15 -17.52 13.14
CA ILE A 29 22.89 -18.31 12.17
C ILE A 29 22.01 -18.67 10.96
N ILE A 30 20.78 -19.10 11.19
CA ILE A 30 19.80 -19.40 10.13
C ILE A 30 19.55 -18.14 9.28
N PHE A 31 19.30 -16.99 9.92
CA PHE A 31 19.10 -15.72 9.24
C PHE A 31 20.30 -15.36 8.36
N LEU A 32 21.52 -15.37 8.92
CA LEU A 32 22.73 -15.02 8.16
C LEU A 32 23.01 -15.99 7.01
N THR A 33 22.73 -17.29 7.19
CA THR A 33 22.90 -18.31 6.15
C THR A 33 21.92 -18.10 5.02
N LYS A 34 20.63 -17.87 5.33
CA LYS A 34 19.59 -17.55 4.34
C LYS A 34 19.87 -16.22 3.65
N LEU A 35 20.37 -15.22 4.39
CA LEU A 35 20.71 -13.91 3.83
C LEU A 35 21.82 -13.96 2.80
N LYS A 36 22.80 -14.85 2.95
CA LYS A 36 23.84 -15.09 1.93
C LYS A 36 23.27 -15.65 0.61
N ARG A 37 22.11 -16.29 0.68
CA ARG A 37 21.43 -16.89 -0.47
C ARG A 37 20.24 -16.06 -0.95
N ILE A 38 20.07 -14.82 -0.47
CA ILE A 38 18.88 -14.03 -0.74
C ILE A 38 18.64 -13.78 -2.23
N ASP A 39 19.71 -13.58 -3.01
CA ASP A 39 19.61 -13.36 -4.46
C ASP A 39 19.04 -14.60 -5.14
N THR A 40 19.60 -15.78 -4.88
CA THR A 40 19.11 -17.06 -5.40
C THR A 40 17.67 -17.35 -4.97
N LEU A 41 17.31 -17.04 -3.70
CA LEU A 41 15.94 -17.20 -3.20
C LEU A 41 14.98 -16.26 -3.90
N THR A 42 15.41 -15.02 -4.17
CA THR A 42 14.61 -14.03 -4.91
C THR A 42 14.39 -14.46 -6.36
N GLU A 43 15.43 -14.93 -7.03
CA GLU A 43 15.34 -15.47 -8.40
C GLU A 43 14.39 -16.68 -8.48
N SER A 44 14.47 -17.60 -7.51
CA SER A 44 13.56 -18.75 -7.42
C SER A 44 12.11 -18.27 -7.24
N PHE A 45 11.88 -17.35 -6.32
CA PHE A 45 10.55 -16.78 -6.09
C PHE A 45 9.99 -16.13 -7.37
N ILE A 46 10.78 -15.28 -8.05
CA ILE A 46 10.35 -14.62 -9.29
C ILE A 46 10.07 -15.65 -10.39
N LYS A 47 10.92 -16.66 -10.54
CA LYS A 47 10.73 -17.73 -11.53
C LYS A 47 9.41 -18.48 -11.30
N ASN A 48 9.11 -18.85 -10.06
CA ASN A 48 7.86 -19.53 -9.72
C ASN A 48 6.65 -18.61 -9.86
N PHE A 49 6.79 -17.34 -9.46
CA PHE A 49 5.78 -16.31 -9.69
C PHE A 49 5.43 -16.19 -11.18
N ASN A 50 6.44 -16.03 -12.05
CA ASN A 50 6.23 -15.89 -13.50
C ASN A 50 5.59 -17.15 -14.11
N ARG A 51 5.88 -18.34 -13.59
CA ARG A 51 5.29 -19.59 -14.06
C ARG A 51 3.82 -19.78 -13.63
N ILE A 52 3.45 -19.30 -12.41
CA ILE A 52 2.17 -19.65 -11.78
C ILE A 52 1.18 -18.51 -11.80
N ILE A 53 1.63 -17.27 -11.60
CA ILE A 53 0.77 -16.09 -11.42
C ILE A 53 0.67 -15.27 -12.71
N GLU A 54 1.78 -14.95 -13.34
CA GLU A 54 1.84 -14.05 -14.51
C GLU A 54 0.93 -14.49 -15.67
N PRO A 55 0.74 -15.81 -15.97
CA PRO A 55 -0.18 -16.25 -17.02
C PRO A 55 -1.64 -15.83 -16.81
N TYR A 56 -2.05 -15.56 -15.57
CA TYR A 56 -3.42 -15.23 -15.15
C TYR A 56 -3.61 -13.77 -14.77
N TYR A 57 -2.51 -13.04 -14.52
CA TYR A 57 -2.60 -11.65 -14.11
C TYR A 57 -3.12 -10.75 -15.23
N GLY A 58 -4.07 -9.88 -14.92
CA GLY A 58 -4.71 -8.97 -15.88
C GLY A 58 -5.61 -9.66 -16.91
N LYS A 59 -5.96 -10.93 -16.69
CA LYS A 59 -6.84 -11.70 -17.59
C LYS A 59 -8.09 -12.18 -16.86
N GLU A 60 -9.17 -12.33 -17.61
CA GLU A 60 -10.35 -13.02 -17.10
C GLU A 60 -10.03 -14.50 -16.89
N ILE A 61 -10.43 -15.02 -15.72
CA ILE A 61 -10.27 -16.43 -15.36
C ILE A 61 -11.63 -17.09 -15.52
N ILE A 62 -11.68 -18.13 -16.34
CA ILE A 62 -12.87 -18.92 -16.60
C ILE A 62 -12.53 -20.40 -16.37
N GLY A 63 -13.44 -21.16 -15.76
CA GLY A 63 -13.25 -22.59 -15.54
C GLY A 63 -14.36 -23.18 -14.68
N THR A 64 -14.37 -24.50 -14.60
CA THR A 64 -15.22 -25.24 -13.68
C THR A 64 -14.77 -25.04 -12.23
N ASN A 65 -15.67 -25.30 -11.28
CA ASN A 65 -15.33 -25.23 -9.84
C ASN A 65 -14.11 -26.10 -9.48
N ALA A 66 -13.96 -27.26 -10.12
CA ALA A 66 -12.82 -28.16 -9.91
C ALA A 66 -11.50 -27.56 -10.43
N GLU A 67 -11.50 -26.94 -11.60
CA GLU A 67 -10.33 -26.29 -12.18
C GLU A 67 -9.91 -25.07 -11.37
N LEU A 68 -10.87 -24.21 -10.99
CA LEU A 68 -10.64 -23.01 -10.18
C LEU A 68 -10.07 -23.37 -8.79
N LYS A 69 -10.65 -24.38 -8.15
CA LYS A 69 -10.12 -24.94 -6.89
C LYS A 69 -8.70 -25.48 -7.05
N SER A 70 -8.44 -26.23 -8.12
CA SER A 70 -7.11 -26.77 -8.41
C SER A 70 -6.09 -25.67 -8.61
N LEU A 71 -6.43 -24.59 -9.35
CA LEU A 71 -5.57 -23.44 -9.56
C LEU A 71 -5.26 -22.71 -8.25
N TYR A 72 -6.28 -22.46 -7.41
CA TYR A 72 -6.09 -21.84 -6.09
C TYR A 72 -5.16 -22.70 -5.22
N LEU A 73 -5.42 -24.01 -5.10
CA LEU A 73 -4.60 -24.91 -4.29
C LEU A 73 -3.16 -25.01 -4.80
N LYS A 74 -2.94 -24.90 -6.12
CA LYS A 74 -1.60 -24.81 -6.68
C LYS A 74 -0.88 -23.53 -6.25
N ILE A 75 -1.55 -22.38 -6.27
CA ILE A 75 -0.99 -21.10 -5.77
C ILE A 75 -0.67 -21.22 -4.28
N GLU A 76 -1.61 -21.73 -3.49
CA GLU A 76 -1.41 -21.92 -2.04
C GLU A 76 -0.21 -22.82 -1.74
N LYS A 77 -0.07 -23.95 -2.46
CA LYS A 77 0.99 -24.92 -2.25
C LYS A 77 2.38 -24.47 -2.74
N GLU A 78 2.43 -23.78 -3.88
CA GLU A 78 3.70 -23.49 -4.54
C GLU A 78 4.20 -22.05 -4.33
N ILE A 79 3.31 -21.09 -4.06
CA ILE A 79 3.67 -19.67 -3.89
C ILE A 79 3.73 -19.28 -2.41
N ILE A 80 2.74 -19.68 -1.59
CA ILE A 80 2.68 -19.23 -0.20
C ILE A 80 3.91 -19.63 0.63
N PRO A 81 4.49 -20.86 0.52
CA PRO A 81 5.71 -21.21 1.25
C PRO A 81 6.94 -20.35 0.87
N GLU A 82 6.97 -19.84 -0.35
CA GLU A 82 8.07 -18.98 -0.83
C GLU A 82 8.00 -17.54 -0.29
N PHE A 83 6.89 -17.14 0.36
CA PHE A 83 6.80 -15.85 1.06
C PHE A 83 7.82 -15.69 2.19
N THR A 84 8.51 -16.76 2.57
CA THR A 84 9.69 -16.65 3.41
C THR A 84 10.77 -15.73 2.81
N THR A 85 10.84 -15.60 1.47
CA THR A 85 11.80 -14.74 0.77
C THR A 85 11.49 -13.25 0.95
N PRO A 86 10.26 -12.73 0.69
CA PRO A 86 9.89 -11.36 1.05
C PRO A 86 10.11 -11.03 2.53
N ILE A 87 9.71 -11.94 3.45
CA ILE A 87 9.89 -11.75 4.90
C ILE A 87 11.36 -11.65 5.27
N LEU A 88 12.21 -12.54 4.72
CA LEU A 88 13.65 -12.50 4.93
C LEU A 88 14.25 -11.17 4.43
N ASN A 89 13.79 -10.69 3.27
CA ASN A 89 14.22 -9.41 2.74
C ASN A 89 13.78 -8.24 3.64
N ASP A 90 12.56 -8.26 4.19
CA ASP A 90 12.09 -7.25 5.14
C ASP A 90 12.94 -7.26 6.43
N CYS A 91 13.27 -8.43 6.96
CA CYS A 91 14.21 -8.55 8.09
C CYS A 91 15.60 -7.98 7.74
N ALA A 92 16.07 -8.21 6.51
CA ALA A 92 17.34 -7.65 6.06
C ALA A 92 17.30 -6.12 5.93
N VAL A 93 16.21 -5.56 5.41
CA VAL A 93 15.99 -4.10 5.39
C VAL A 93 16.08 -3.54 6.80
N MET A 94 15.34 -4.11 7.76
CA MET A 94 15.37 -3.65 9.16
C MET A 94 16.77 -3.73 9.76
N PHE A 95 17.49 -4.82 9.54
CA PHE A 95 18.84 -5.02 10.05
C PHE A 95 19.84 -4.01 9.49
N TYR A 96 19.91 -3.85 8.16
CA TYR A 96 20.86 -2.95 7.53
C TYR A 96 20.50 -1.49 7.75
N PHE A 97 19.22 -1.14 7.73
CA PHE A 97 18.72 0.19 8.06
C PHE A 97 19.05 0.56 9.51
N GLY A 98 18.77 -0.33 10.47
CA GLY A 98 19.09 -0.09 11.89
C GLY A 98 20.59 0.17 12.09
N ARG A 99 21.47 -0.62 11.45
CA ARG A 99 22.92 -0.39 11.48
C ARG A 99 23.34 0.93 10.83
N LEU A 100 22.70 1.30 9.73
CA LEU A 100 22.97 2.56 9.05
C LEU A 100 22.55 3.74 9.94
N LYS A 101 21.34 3.70 10.51
CA LYS A 101 20.81 4.70 11.43
C LYS A 101 21.75 4.94 12.62
N GLU A 102 22.21 3.88 13.27
CA GLU A 102 23.16 4.02 14.39
C GLU A 102 24.51 4.64 13.99
N LYS A 103 25.01 4.32 12.79
CA LYS A 103 26.26 4.90 12.32
C LYS A 103 26.14 6.37 11.92
N VAL A 104 24.98 6.73 11.35
CA VAL A 104 24.69 8.11 10.89
C VAL A 104 24.54 9.07 12.05
N LYS A 105 24.07 8.64 13.23
CA LYS A 105 23.95 9.46 14.45
C LYS A 105 25.25 10.21 14.85
N LYS A 106 26.40 9.73 14.38
CA LYS A 106 27.72 10.33 14.65
C LYS A 106 28.05 11.54 13.77
N TYR A 107 27.19 11.85 12.83
CA TYR A 107 27.40 12.95 11.86
C TYR A 107 26.40 14.07 12.14
N PRO A 108 26.77 15.34 11.84
CA PRO A 108 25.83 16.45 11.88
C PRO A 108 24.71 16.20 10.86
N ASN A 109 23.54 16.76 11.09
CA ASN A 109 22.34 16.60 10.25
C ASN A 109 22.02 15.12 9.97
N SER A 110 22.06 14.30 11.01
CA SER A 110 21.96 12.84 10.90
C SER A 110 20.68 12.36 10.23
N GLU A 111 19.55 13.03 10.40
CA GLU A 111 18.29 12.66 9.76
C GLU A 111 18.31 12.90 8.26
N THR A 112 18.76 14.07 7.83
CA THR A 112 18.95 14.41 6.41
C THR A 112 19.94 13.45 5.75
N LEU A 113 21.08 13.20 6.42
CA LEU A 113 22.08 12.25 5.91
C LEU A 113 21.51 10.83 5.81
N LEU A 114 20.68 10.40 6.77
CA LEU A 114 20.03 9.09 6.72
C LEU A 114 19.06 8.99 5.56
N ASN A 115 18.20 10.00 5.35
CA ASN A 115 17.28 10.07 4.21
C ASN A 115 18.04 9.96 2.88
N GLN A 116 19.10 10.73 2.68
CA GLN A 116 19.94 10.65 1.48
C GLN A 116 20.64 9.30 1.32
N ALA A 117 21.12 8.72 2.43
CA ALA A 117 21.81 7.44 2.41
C ALA A 117 20.90 6.26 2.05
N ILE A 118 19.58 6.40 2.14
CA ILE A 118 18.60 5.37 1.76
C ILE A 118 17.76 5.73 0.54
N SER A 119 17.83 6.96 0.01
CA SER A 119 17.16 7.34 -1.24
C SER A 119 17.77 6.61 -2.45
N ASN A 120 16.91 6.10 -3.31
CA ASN A 120 17.28 5.44 -4.56
C ASN A 120 17.18 6.36 -5.78
N HIS A 121 16.97 7.67 -5.55
CA HIS A 121 16.84 8.68 -6.59
C HIS A 121 15.84 8.29 -7.71
N GLY A 122 14.64 7.90 -7.31
CA GLY A 122 13.56 7.51 -8.21
C GLY A 122 13.64 6.09 -8.78
N GLN A 123 14.67 5.30 -8.47
CA GLN A 123 14.85 3.94 -8.98
C GLN A 123 14.11 2.88 -8.14
N VAL A 124 12.87 3.16 -7.76
CA VAL A 124 12.01 2.19 -7.08
C VAL A 124 10.79 1.85 -7.95
N GLU A 125 10.40 0.59 -7.97
CA GLU A 125 9.27 0.08 -8.76
C GLU A 125 7.98 0.89 -8.58
N SER A 126 7.80 1.43 -7.38
CA SER A 126 6.63 2.25 -7.04
C SER A 126 6.60 3.57 -7.81
N MET A 127 7.74 4.14 -8.17
CA MET A 127 7.82 5.38 -8.93
C MET A 127 7.32 5.21 -10.36
N CYS A 128 7.53 4.03 -10.96
CA CYS A 128 7.07 3.77 -12.32
C CYS A 128 5.56 3.92 -12.48
N SER A 129 4.76 3.57 -11.45
CA SER A 129 3.30 3.76 -11.51
C SER A 129 2.89 5.24 -11.41
N ALA A 130 3.59 6.05 -10.59
CA ALA A 130 3.37 7.49 -10.49
C ALA A 130 3.73 8.19 -11.81
N GLU A 131 4.91 7.89 -12.37
CA GLU A 131 5.36 8.44 -13.65
C GLU A 131 4.42 8.06 -14.80
N ALA A 132 3.95 6.80 -14.83
CA ALA A 132 2.99 6.36 -15.83
C ALA A 132 1.65 7.11 -15.70
N PHE A 133 1.19 7.38 -14.48
CA PHE A 133 -0.01 8.17 -14.21
C PHE A 133 0.16 9.64 -14.64
N GLU A 134 1.29 10.26 -14.30
CA GLU A 134 1.63 11.61 -14.77
C GLU A 134 1.70 11.71 -16.30
N ASN A 135 2.22 10.68 -16.97
CA ASN A 135 2.29 10.66 -18.44
C ASN A 135 0.88 10.60 -19.06
N LEU A 136 -0.06 9.89 -18.44
CA LEU A 136 -1.47 9.92 -18.87
C LEU A 136 -2.07 11.32 -18.70
N ILE A 137 -1.82 12.00 -17.58
CA ILE A 137 -2.28 13.37 -17.35
C ILE A 137 -1.71 14.32 -18.41
N LYS A 138 -0.40 14.28 -18.65
CA LYS A 138 0.27 15.09 -19.66
C LYS A 138 -0.27 14.85 -21.07
N TYR A 139 -0.57 13.60 -21.40
CA TYR A 139 -1.17 13.24 -22.67
C TYR A 139 -2.55 13.88 -22.85
N ILE A 140 -3.40 13.80 -21.80
CA ILE A 140 -4.72 14.43 -21.81
C ILE A 140 -4.62 15.94 -21.90
N GLU A 141 -3.70 16.58 -21.19
CA GLU A 141 -3.52 18.05 -21.19
C GLU A 141 -2.98 18.60 -22.53
N GLN A 142 -2.32 17.77 -23.34
CA GLN A 142 -1.83 18.15 -24.66
C GLN A 142 -2.88 18.02 -25.78
N ASP A 143 -3.97 17.31 -25.56
CA ASP A 143 -5.09 17.14 -26.51
C ASP A 143 -6.33 17.89 -26.01
N GLU A 144 -6.63 19.04 -26.62
CA GLU A 144 -7.78 19.88 -26.24
C GLU A 144 -9.12 19.13 -26.32
N THR A 145 -9.29 18.26 -27.33
CA THR A 145 -10.52 17.49 -27.54
C THR A 145 -10.67 16.45 -26.43
N LEU A 146 -9.62 15.69 -26.15
CA LEU A 146 -9.59 14.70 -25.07
C LEU A 146 -9.79 15.36 -23.70
N TYR A 147 -9.11 16.49 -23.46
CA TYR A 147 -9.26 17.26 -22.21
C TYR A 147 -10.70 17.71 -21.98
N HIS A 148 -11.36 18.25 -23.02
CA HIS A 148 -12.77 18.64 -22.96
C HIS A 148 -13.68 17.43 -22.71
N ASP A 149 -13.47 16.34 -23.43
CA ASP A 149 -14.25 15.11 -23.27
C ASP A 149 -14.07 14.49 -21.89
N MET A 150 -12.87 14.50 -21.36
CA MET A 150 -12.60 14.05 -19.99
C MET A 150 -13.41 14.82 -18.95
N LYS A 151 -13.77 16.08 -19.21
CA LYS A 151 -14.59 16.89 -18.31
C LYS A 151 -16.09 16.78 -18.57
N ALA A 152 -16.48 16.61 -19.83
CA ALA A 152 -17.88 16.72 -20.28
C ALA A 152 -18.62 15.37 -20.31
N LEU A 153 -17.95 14.29 -20.73
CA LEU A 153 -18.55 12.96 -20.91
C LEU A 153 -18.54 12.17 -19.58
N SER A 154 -19.40 11.18 -19.43
CA SER A 154 -19.29 10.22 -18.35
C SER A 154 -18.00 9.38 -18.48
N PRO A 155 -17.44 8.81 -17.38
CA PRO A 155 -16.25 7.95 -17.47
C PRO A 155 -16.40 6.78 -18.43
N LYS A 156 -17.61 6.21 -18.53
CA LYS A 156 -17.91 5.13 -19.46
C LYS A 156 -17.87 5.60 -20.91
N GLU A 157 -18.49 6.76 -21.22
CA GLU A 157 -18.46 7.33 -22.57
C GLU A 157 -17.04 7.66 -23.03
N VAL A 158 -16.16 8.10 -22.11
CA VAL A 158 -14.73 8.31 -22.42
C VAL A 158 -14.06 6.99 -22.78
N LEU A 159 -14.25 5.92 -21.99
CA LEU A 159 -13.68 4.61 -22.28
C LEU A 159 -14.16 4.09 -23.66
N ASP A 160 -15.47 4.17 -23.91
CA ASP A 160 -16.07 3.68 -25.16
C ASP A 160 -15.57 4.50 -26.39
N LYS A 161 -15.48 5.83 -26.25
CA LYS A 161 -15.04 6.73 -27.33
C LYS A 161 -13.58 6.54 -27.71
N TYR A 162 -12.71 6.31 -26.73
CA TYR A 162 -11.25 6.25 -26.91
C TYR A 162 -10.70 4.83 -26.90
N GLU A 163 -11.54 3.79 -26.91
CA GLU A 163 -11.12 2.38 -26.80
C GLU A 163 -10.03 1.96 -27.80
N THR A 164 -10.11 2.45 -29.05
CA THR A 164 -9.20 2.12 -30.16
C THR A 164 -8.22 3.23 -30.50
N SER A 165 -8.07 4.23 -29.63
CA SER A 165 -7.14 5.34 -29.81
C SER A 165 -5.80 5.06 -29.10
N ASP A 166 -4.78 5.86 -29.41
CA ASP A 166 -3.49 5.83 -28.71
C ASP A 166 -3.66 6.05 -27.19
N PHE A 167 -4.62 6.91 -26.80
CA PHE A 167 -4.98 7.09 -25.39
C PHE A 167 -5.56 5.82 -24.78
N GLY A 168 -6.46 5.13 -25.51
CA GLY A 168 -7.01 3.85 -25.07
C GLY A 168 -5.95 2.77 -24.88
N ASP A 169 -4.93 2.75 -25.72
CA ASP A 169 -3.81 1.81 -25.57
C ASP A 169 -2.93 2.16 -24.35
N LEU A 170 -2.66 3.44 -24.10
CA LEU A 170 -1.97 3.90 -22.88
C LEU A 170 -2.76 3.53 -21.61
N LEU A 171 -4.09 3.68 -21.61
CA LEU A 171 -4.94 3.25 -20.49
C LEU A 171 -4.85 1.73 -20.27
N LYS A 172 -4.93 0.93 -21.31
CA LYS A 172 -4.82 -0.54 -21.24
C LYS A 172 -3.46 -0.95 -20.67
N ASP A 173 -2.38 -0.32 -21.12
CA ASP A 173 -1.03 -0.59 -20.61
C ASP A 173 -0.89 -0.22 -19.14
N TYR A 174 -1.43 0.93 -18.73
CA TYR A 174 -1.45 1.31 -17.31
C TYR A 174 -2.23 0.31 -16.46
N VAL A 175 -3.45 -0.03 -16.87
CA VAL A 175 -4.31 -1.01 -16.17
C VAL A 175 -3.64 -2.38 -16.10
N LYS A 176 -3.00 -2.84 -17.16
CA LYS A 176 -2.28 -4.11 -17.20
C LYS A 176 -1.12 -4.15 -16.20
N LEU A 177 -0.37 -3.06 -16.05
CA LEU A 177 0.81 -3.02 -15.17
C LEU A 177 0.45 -2.66 -13.73
N TYR A 178 -0.49 -1.73 -13.54
CA TYR A 178 -0.74 -1.13 -12.22
C TYR A 178 -2.20 -1.23 -11.77
N GLY A 179 -3.11 -1.77 -12.57
CA GLY A 179 -4.53 -1.78 -12.28
C GLY A 179 -4.96 -2.56 -11.03
N ALA A 180 -4.09 -3.45 -10.52
CA ALA A 180 -4.30 -4.09 -9.22
C ALA A 180 -3.88 -3.20 -8.03
N ARG A 181 -3.18 -2.09 -8.27
CA ARG A 181 -2.78 -1.13 -7.23
C ARG A 181 -3.90 -0.14 -6.94
N VAL A 182 -4.73 -0.51 -6.02
CA VAL A 182 -5.84 0.31 -5.51
C VAL A 182 -5.74 0.41 -3.98
N MET A 183 -6.42 1.38 -3.40
CA MET A 183 -6.51 1.43 -1.94
C MET A 183 -7.09 0.13 -1.40
N ASN A 184 -6.51 -0.39 -0.32
CA ASN A 184 -6.83 -1.71 0.25
C ASN A 184 -6.55 -2.89 -0.69
N GLU A 185 -5.54 -2.81 -1.55
CA GLU A 185 -5.16 -3.80 -2.57
C GLU A 185 -4.96 -5.24 -2.03
N LEU A 186 -4.78 -5.41 -0.72
CA LEU A 186 -4.62 -6.71 -0.06
C LEU A 186 -5.92 -7.26 0.54
N LYS A 187 -7.06 -6.59 0.31
CA LYS A 187 -8.37 -7.11 0.62
C LYS A 187 -9.00 -7.70 -0.62
N LEU A 188 -9.40 -8.97 -0.55
CA LEU A 188 -9.95 -9.68 -1.71
C LEU A 188 -11.28 -9.11 -2.20
N GLU A 189 -12.02 -8.43 -1.33
CA GLU A 189 -13.28 -7.74 -1.68
C GLU A 189 -13.09 -6.40 -2.40
N THR A 190 -11.84 -5.90 -2.51
CA THR A 190 -11.58 -4.60 -3.16
C THR A 190 -11.61 -4.71 -4.68
N VAL A 191 -12.46 -3.92 -5.32
CA VAL A 191 -12.54 -3.82 -6.79
C VAL A 191 -11.28 -3.17 -7.34
N THR A 192 -10.69 -3.78 -8.36
CA THR A 192 -9.47 -3.28 -9.01
C THR A 192 -9.77 -2.50 -10.30
N MET A 193 -8.83 -1.69 -10.78
CA MET A 193 -8.94 -1.04 -12.09
C MET A 193 -8.93 -2.05 -13.25
N ILE A 194 -8.41 -3.28 -13.01
CA ILE A 194 -8.48 -4.37 -14.01
C ILE A 194 -9.94 -4.78 -14.25
N GLU A 195 -10.73 -4.84 -13.18
CA GLU A 195 -12.15 -5.19 -13.25
C GLU A 195 -13.02 -4.01 -13.67
N ASN A 196 -12.64 -2.82 -13.24
CA ASN A 196 -13.39 -1.59 -13.50
C ASN A 196 -12.45 -0.44 -13.88
N PRO A 197 -12.09 -0.31 -15.18
CA PRO A 197 -11.24 0.77 -15.67
C PRO A 197 -11.82 2.19 -15.47
N ILE A 198 -13.12 2.29 -15.18
CA ILE A 198 -13.78 3.57 -14.83
C ILE A 198 -13.06 4.24 -13.67
N LEU A 199 -12.57 3.47 -12.70
CA LEU A 199 -11.82 3.99 -11.55
C LEU A 199 -10.57 4.78 -11.96
N LEU A 200 -9.88 4.35 -13.03
CA LEU A 200 -8.74 5.10 -13.55
C LEU A 200 -9.18 6.41 -14.22
N ILE A 201 -10.25 6.39 -15.01
CA ILE A 201 -10.80 7.61 -15.64
C ILE A 201 -11.22 8.62 -14.57
N GLU A 202 -11.87 8.17 -13.50
CA GLU A 202 -12.24 9.04 -12.38
C GLU A 202 -11.01 9.66 -11.73
N GLN A 203 -9.98 8.87 -11.43
CA GLN A 203 -8.72 9.39 -10.86
C GLN A 203 -8.04 10.40 -11.81
N LEU A 204 -7.93 10.10 -13.11
CA LEU A 204 -7.36 11.01 -14.09
C LEU A 204 -8.16 12.31 -14.18
N ARG A 205 -9.49 12.23 -14.18
CA ARG A 205 -10.38 13.38 -14.22
C ARG A 205 -10.16 14.34 -13.05
N HIS A 206 -9.99 13.79 -11.85
CA HIS A 206 -9.68 14.55 -10.65
C HIS A 206 -8.26 15.15 -10.68
N ALA A 207 -7.37 14.54 -11.45
CA ALA A 207 -6.01 15.02 -11.63
C ALA A 207 -5.90 16.22 -12.60
N LEU A 208 -6.89 16.40 -13.49
CA LEU A 208 -6.88 17.47 -14.48
C LEU A 208 -7.20 18.82 -13.84
N GLY A 209 -6.41 19.85 -14.12
CA GLY A 209 -6.62 21.23 -13.67
C GLY A 209 -5.31 21.95 -13.45
N GLU A 210 -5.35 23.24 -13.10
CA GLU A 210 -4.17 24.07 -12.90
C GLU A 210 -3.22 23.45 -11.87
N GLN A 211 -1.99 23.22 -12.30
CA GLN A 211 -0.89 22.87 -11.40
C GLN A 211 -0.53 24.12 -10.60
N LYS A 212 -0.75 24.10 -9.29
CA LYS A 212 0.13 24.82 -8.40
C LYS A 212 1.43 24.02 -8.34
N THR A 213 2.34 24.31 -9.26
CA THR A 213 3.71 23.81 -9.20
C THR A 213 4.35 24.39 -7.96
N SER A 214 4.41 23.61 -6.91
CA SER A 214 5.38 23.84 -5.88
C SER A 214 6.70 23.35 -6.47
N ASP A 215 7.60 24.28 -6.83
CA ASP A 215 8.98 23.96 -7.18
C ASP A 215 9.65 23.33 -5.96
N TYR A 216 9.58 21.99 -5.87
CA TYR A 216 10.30 21.24 -4.86
C TYR A 216 11.77 21.17 -5.27
N THR A 217 12.53 22.17 -4.92
CA THR A 217 13.99 22.09 -5.00
C THR A 217 14.48 21.16 -3.91
N LEU A 218 14.97 20.01 -4.30
CA LEU A 218 15.76 19.11 -3.46
C LEU A 218 17.09 19.80 -3.10
N GLU A 219 17.05 20.72 -2.14
CA GLU A 219 18.18 21.63 -1.86
C GLU A 219 19.27 21.07 -0.95
N PHE A 220 19.34 19.79 -0.67
CA PHE A 220 20.44 19.29 0.17
C PHE A 220 21.10 18.04 -0.38
N TYR A 221 22.07 18.23 -1.27
CA TYR A 221 23.01 17.16 -1.63
C TYR A 221 24.16 17.13 -0.64
N GLN A 222 24.03 16.35 0.43
CA GLN A 222 25.14 16.05 1.30
C GLN A 222 25.84 14.78 0.82
N GLU A 223 27.14 14.86 0.53
CA GLU A 223 27.89 13.68 0.08
C GLU A 223 27.93 12.60 1.17
N ILE A 224 27.53 11.38 0.80
CA ILE A 224 27.53 10.24 1.73
C ILE A 224 28.99 9.93 2.12
N PRO A 225 29.37 9.99 3.41
CA PRO A 225 30.70 9.69 3.86
C PRO A 225 31.21 8.34 3.38
N LYS A 226 32.47 8.26 2.92
CA LYS A 226 33.07 7.03 2.33
C LYS A 226 32.84 5.79 3.22
N LYS A 227 32.93 5.96 4.54
CA LYS A 227 32.72 4.87 5.54
C LYS A 227 31.27 4.32 5.56
N LEU A 228 30.29 5.09 5.08
CA LEU A 228 28.88 4.70 5.04
C LEU A 228 28.45 4.16 3.68
N ARG A 229 29.16 4.47 2.58
CA ARG A 229 28.74 4.15 1.20
C ARG A 229 28.39 2.68 1.00
N LYS A 230 29.25 1.75 1.45
CA LYS A 230 29.00 0.30 1.29
C LYS A 230 27.73 -0.15 2.02
N LEU A 231 27.50 0.38 3.23
CA LEU A 231 26.30 0.03 4.01
C LEU A 231 25.06 0.67 3.42
N SER A 232 25.14 1.93 2.98
CA SER A 232 24.09 2.64 2.25
C SER A 232 23.67 1.88 0.99
N MET A 233 24.60 1.55 0.09
CA MET A 233 24.32 0.79 -1.14
C MET A 233 23.60 -0.53 -0.83
N LYS A 234 24.04 -1.24 0.21
CA LYS A 234 23.41 -2.51 0.59
C LYS A 234 22.00 -2.30 1.12
N THR A 235 21.79 -1.27 1.93
CA THR A 235 20.45 -0.91 2.46
C THR A 235 19.50 -0.55 1.31
N LYS A 236 19.97 0.28 0.35
CA LYS A 236 19.21 0.66 -0.84
C LYS A 236 18.78 -0.55 -1.67
N ALA A 237 19.69 -1.47 -1.95
CA ALA A 237 19.39 -2.69 -2.71
C ALA A 237 18.29 -3.54 -2.05
N PHE A 238 18.29 -3.66 -0.71
CA PHE A 238 17.23 -4.37 0.01
C PHE A 238 15.90 -3.62 -0.01
N ILE A 239 15.92 -2.28 0.06
CA ILE A 239 14.70 -1.45 -0.07
C ILE A 239 14.09 -1.61 -1.47
N GLN A 240 14.89 -1.52 -2.54
CA GLN A 240 14.41 -1.74 -3.92
C GLN A 240 13.78 -3.12 -4.08
N ARG A 241 14.46 -4.17 -3.62
CA ARG A 241 13.94 -5.54 -3.67
C ARG A 241 12.62 -5.68 -2.91
N ARG A 242 12.50 -5.01 -1.75
CA ARG A 242 11.27 -4.98 -0.97
C ARG A 242 10.09 -4.44 -1.77
N GLU A 243 10.28 -3.32 -2.47
CA GLU A 243 9.20 -2.72 -3.26
C GLU A 243 8.81 -3.62 -4.46
N ALA A 244 9.78 -4.21 -5.15
CA ALA A 244 9.51 -5.16 -6.24
C ALA A 244 8.76 -6.42 -5.75
N LEU A 245 9.14 -6.98 -4.60
CA LEU A 245 8.47 -8.14 -4.02
C LEU A 245 7.06 -7.82 -3.51
N ARG A 246 6.83 -6.58 -3.05
CA ARG A 246 5.49 -6.11 -2.66
C ARG A 246 4.56 -6.00 -3.86
N LEU A 247 5.03 -5.49 -4.99
CA LEU A 247 4.25 -5.47 -6.23
C LEU A 247 3.83 -6.88 -6.65
N LYS A 248 4.74 -7.85 -6.58
CA LYS A 248 4.39 -9.25 -6.87
C LYS A 248 3.31 -9.80 -5.93
N ARG A 249 3.30 -9.40 -4.67
CA ARG A 249 2.23 -9.75 -3.73
C ARG A 249 0.88 -9.21 -4.19
N THR A 250 0.80 -7.95 -4.61
CA THR A 250 -0.42 -7.35 -5.14
C THR A 250 -0.98 -8.14 -6.32
N TYR A 251 -0.11 -8.57 -7.23
CA TYR A 251 -0.51 -9.40 -8.39
C TYR A 251 -1.08 -10.77 -7.96
N ILE A 252 -0.51 -11.39 -6.93
CA ILE A 252 -1.03 -12.65 -6.39
C ILE A 252 -2.43 -12.45 -5.83
N PHE A 253 -2.66 -11.39 -5.04
CA PHE A 253 -3.98 -11.07 -4.51
C PHE A 253 -5.00 -10.83 -5.61
N SER A 254 -4.64 -10.10 -6.67
CA SER A 254 -5.50 -9.87 -7.84
C SER A 254 -5.88 -11.17 -8.54
N VAL A 255 -4.93 -12.09 -8.76
CA VAL A 255 -5.22 -13.40 -9.38
C VAL A 255 -6.12 -14.24 -8.48
N VAL A 256 -5.84 -14.29 -7.18
CA VAL A 256 -6.68 -15.03 -6.21
C VAL A 256 -8.11 -14.45 -6.17
N ARG A 257 -8.25 -13.11 -6.18
CA ARG A 257 -9.55 -12.47 -6.29
C ARG A 257 -10.30 -12.91 -7.55
N ASN A 258 -9.64 -12.89 -8.70
CA ASN A 258 -10.26 -13.29 -9.98
C ASN A 258 -10.68 -14.77 -9.99
N ILE A 259 -9.91 -15.65 -9.35
CA ILE A 259 -10.31 -17.07 -9.15
C ILE A 259 -11.60 -17.13 -8.33
N PHE A 260 -11.70 -16.39 -7.22
CA PHE A 260 -12.90 -16.42 -6.39
C PHE A 260 -14.09 -15.76 -7.08
N LEU A 261 -13.91 -14.69 -7.83
CA LEU A 261 -15.00 -14.10 -8.64
C LEU A 261 -15.51 -15.09 -9.70
N ALA A 262 -14.60 -15.80 -10.39
CA ALA A 262 -15.00 -16.85 -11.34
C ALA A 262 -15.76 -18.00 -10.65
N TYR A 263 -15.30 -18.39 -9.45
CA TYR A 263 -15.99 -19.38 -8.62
C TYR A 263 -17.38 -18.87 -8.18
N GLY A 264 -17.46 -17.57 -7.79
CA GLY A 264 -18.71 -16.89 -7.43
C GLY A 264 -19.72 -16.88 -8.59
N LYS A 265 -19.26 -16.59 -9.83
CA LYS A 265 -20.11 -16.69 -11.03
C LYS A 265 -20.74 -18.08 -11.17
N ASN A 266 -19.97 -19.14 -10.94
CA ASN A 266 -20.47 -20.49 -11.00
C ASN A 266 -21.48 -20.78 -9.88
N LEU A 267 -21.19 -20.32 -8.63
CA LEU A 267 -22.12 -20.52 -7.50
C LEU A 267 -23.43 -19.76 -7.67
N VAL A 268 -23.43 -18.58 -8.31
CA VAL A 268 -24.66 -17.85 -8.68
C VAL A 268 -25.46 -18.65 -9.71
N ALA A 269 -24.81 -19.18 -10.76
CA ALA A 269 -25.44 -20.01 -11.75
C ALA A 269 -26.05 -21.30 -11.16
N GLU A 270 -25.40 -21.84 -10.12
CA GLU A 270 -25.88 -23.00 -9.35
C GLU A 270 -26.92 -22.62 -8.28
N GLN A 271 -27.29 -21.34 -8.14
CA GLN A 271 -28.23 -20.80 -7.14
C GLN A 271 -27.81 -21.06 -5.68
N LYS A 272 -26.51 -21.14 -5.41
CA LYS A 272 -25.93 -21.34 -4.09
C LYS A 272 -25.62 -20.05 -3.34
N ILE A 273 -25.46 -18.93 -4.06
CA ILE A 273 -25.29 -17.55 -3.58
C ILE A 273 -26.10 -16.61 -4.47
N ASP A 274 -26.41 -15.41 -4.01
CA ASP A 274 -27.25 -14.46 -4.75
C ASP A 274 -26.43 -13.52 -5.66
N GLN A 275 -25.25 -13.07 -5.21
CA GLN A 275 -24.36 -12.18 -5.93
C GLN A 275 -22.95 -12.73 -5.99
N ILE A 276 -22.18 -12.38 -7.00
CA ILE A 276 -20.82 -12.90 -7.21
C ILE A 276 -19.91 -12.52 -6.02
N GLU A 277 -20.02 -11.29 -5.55
CA GLU A 277 -19.24 -10.71 -4.47
C GLU A 277 -19.56 -11.34 -3.10
N ASP A 278 -20.69 -12.01 -2.99
CA ASP A 278 -21.08 -12.73 -1.76
C ASP A 278 -20.07 -13.82 -1.36
N ILE A 279 -19.27 -14.25 -2.33
CA ILE A 279 -18.19 -15.22 -2.09
C ILE A 279 -17.16 -14.72 -1.05
N PHE A 280 -16.95 -13.40 -0.93
CA PHE A 280 -16.02 -12.83 0.02
C PHE A 280 -16.51 -12.84 1.49
N PHE A 281 -17.76 -13.20 1.71
CA PHE A 281 -18.29 -13.51 3.05
C PHE A 281 -18.08 -14.96 3.47
N LEU A 282 -17.44 -15.78 2.64
CA LEU A 282 -17.18 -17.20 2.90
C LEU A 282 -15.69 -17.45 3.14
N THR A 283 -15.38 -18.38 4.04
CA THR A 283 -14.02 -18.92 4.16
C THR A 283 -13.71 -19.83 2.96
N LYS A 284 -12.43 -20.08 2.70
CA LYS A 284 -12.04 -20.98 1.59
C LYS A 284 -12.60 -22.39 1.75
N GLU A 285 -12.70 -22.88 2.98
CA GLU A 285 -13.27 -24.18 3.30
C GLU A 285 -14.75 -24.23 2.94
N GLU A 286 -15.49 -23.17 3.24
CA GLU A 286 -16.91 -23.04 2.89
C GLU A 286 -17.13 -22.86 1.39
N ILE A 287 -16.26 -22.08 0.72
CA ILE A 287 -16.31 -21.94 -0.75
C ILE A 287 -16.17 -23.32 -1.41
N PHE A 288 -15.19 -24.11 -0.96
CA PHE A 288 -14.87 -25.42 -1.55
C PHE A 288 -15.69 -26.57 -0.99
N SER A 289 -16.62 -26.31 -0.06
CA SER A 289 -17.51 -27.32 0.50
C SER A 289 -18.67 -27.65 -0.44
N ASP A 290 -19.20 -28.87 -0.30
CA ASP A 290 -20.37 -29.35 -1.06
C ASP A 290 -21.72 -28.85 -0.51
N VAL A 291 -21.72 -27.96 0.49
CA VAL A 291 -22.94 -27.33 1.03
C VAL A 291 -23.68 -26.62 -0.09
N GLN A 292 -24.96 -27.00 -0.28
CA GLN A 292 -25.72 -26.54 -1.45
C GLN A 292 -26.14 -25.08 -1.32
N ASP A 293 -26.66 -24.64 -0.19
CA ASP A 293 -27.13 -23.27 0.01
C ASP A 293 -26.26 -22.54 1.06
N LYS A 294 -25.64 -21.46 0.64
CA LYS A 294 -24.74 -20.65 1.47
C LYS A 294 -25.38 -19.31 1.85
N ARG A 295 -26.60 -19.01 1.34
CA ARG A 295 -27.24 -17.69 1.48
C ARG A 295 -27.54 -17.31 2.92
N ALA A 296 -27.99 -18.26 3.74
CA ALA A 296 -28.29 -18.00 5.15
C ALA A 296 -27.04 -17.57 5.93
N LEU A 297 -25.91 -18.27 5.71
CA LEU A 297 -24.62 -17.95 6.34
C LEU A 297 -24.09 -16.58 5.88
N ILE A 298 -24.21 -16.27 4.58
CA ILE A 298 -23.81 -14.99 4.01
C ILE A 298 -24.67 -13.85 4.60
N ALA A 299 -25.98 -14.04 4.71
CA ALA A 299 -26.88 -13.05 5.29
C ALA A 299 -26.54 -12.73 6.76
N GLU A 300 -26.19 -13.74 7.55
CA GLU A 300 -25.73 -13.58 8.92
C GLU A 300 -24.43 -12.74 8.96
N ARG A 301 -23.41 -13.10 8.16
CA ARG A 301 -22.13 -12.39 8.10
C ARG A 301 -22.24 -10.96 7.58
N LYS A 302 -23.09 -10.71 6.60
CA LYS A 302 -23.40 -9.33 6.17
C LYS A 302 -23.99 -8.48 7.30
N LYS A 303 -24.84 -9.07 8.13
CA LYS A 303 -25.39 -8.40 9.31
C LYS A 303 -24.32 -8.12 10.36
N GLU A 304 -23.43 -9.09 10.61
CA GLU A 304 -22.30 -8.91 11.52
C GLU A 304 -21.34 -7.84 11.01
N ASP A 305 -20.94 -7.89 9.73
CA ASP A 305 -20.05 -6.90 9.11
C ASP A 305 -20.60 -5.48 9.27
N LYS A 306 -21.90 -5.29 8.99
CA LYS A 306 -22.55 -4.00 9.19
C LYS A 306 -22.49 -3.54 10.65
N ALA A 307 -22.68 -4.44 11.61
CA ALA A 307 -22.60 -4.11 13.02
C ALA A 307 -21.16 -3.76 13.46
N TYR A 308 -20.14 -4.34 12.80
CA TYR A 308 -18.74 -4.00 13.07
C TYR A 308 -18.29 -2.69 12.43
N GLN A 309 -18.84 -2.30 11.27
CA GLN A 309 -18.53 -1.03 10.62
C GLN A 309 -18.89 0.19 11.49
N ASP A 310 -19.93 0.05 12.32
CA ASP A 310 -20.38 1.10 13.24
C ASP A 310 -19.57 1.15 14.55
N GLN A 311 -18.64 0.21 14.79
CA GLN A 311 -17.86 0.18 16.02
C GLN A 311 -16.53 0.92 15.88
N PRO A 312 -16.11 1.66 16.92
CA PRO A 312 -14.79 2.27 16.93
C PRO A 312 -13.72 1.19 16.90
N TYR A 313 -12.83 1.24 15.92
CA TYR A 313 -11.67 0.36 15.89
C TYR A 313 -10.47 1.01 16.58
N TYR A 314 -9.69 0.18 17.24
CA TYR A 314 -8.51 0.63 17.97
C TYR A 314 -7.26 0.46 17.12
N ASN A 315 -6.51 1.55 16.94
CA ASN A 315 -5.29 1.54 16.14
C ASN A 315 -4.13 0.80 16.80
N ARG A 316 -4.14 0.76 18.14
CA ARG A 316 -3.15 0.05 18.96
C ARG A 316 -3.84 -0.74 20.06
N ILE A 317 -3.30 -1.92 20.32
CA ILE A 317 -3.74 -2.81 21.40
C ILE A 317 -2.50 -3.12 22.21
N ALA A 318 -2.54 -2.90 23.52
CA ALA A 318 -1.50 -3.31 24.45
C ALA A 318 -1.91 -4.61 25.14
N PHE A 319 -1.00 -5.56 25.14
CA PHE A 319 -1.17 -6.82 25.85
C PHE A 319 -0.50 -6.71 27.22
N TYR A 320 -1.29 -6.81 28.26
CA TYR A 320 -0.82 -6.96 29.64
C TYR A 320 -1.02 -8.39 30.09
N GLU A 321 -0.43 -8.79 31.22
CA GLU A 321 -0.44 -10.21 31.67
C GLU A 321 -1.84 -10.83 31.68
N ASP A 322 -2.88 -10.08 32.04
CA ASP A 322 -4.24 -10.57 32.21
C ASP A 322 -5.29 -9.78 31.41
N SER A 323 -4.89 -8.86 30.52
CA SER A 323 -5.85 -8.03 29.78
C SER A 323 -5.31 -7.53 28.45
N ILE A 324 -6.25 -7.31 27.52
CA ILE A 324 -6.01 -6.63 26.25
C ILE A 324 -6.68 -5.26 26.38
N LEU A 325 -5.89 -4.20 26.34
CA LEU A 325 -6.40 -2.84 26.44
C LEU A 325 -6.17 -2.06 25.15
N PRO A 326 -7.20 -1.35 24.68
CA PRO A 326 -7.02 -0.39 23.60
C PRO A 326 -6.10 0.73 24.11
N VAL A 327 -5.09 1.06 23.32
CA VAL A 327 -4.22 2.21 23.58
C VAL A 327 -4.80 3.36 22.79
N HIS A 328 -5.37 4.33 23.50
CA HIS A 328 -5.71 5.61 22.91
C HIS A 328 -4.43 6.41 22.74
N ALA A 329 -4.22 6.98 21.56
CA ALA A 329 -3.16 7.93 21.36
C ALA A 329 -3.37 9.10 22.34
N PRO A 330 -2.37 9.55 23.10
CA PRO A 330 -2.51 10.77 23.86
C PRO A 330 -2.84 11.89 22.91
N LYS A 331 -3.82 12.75 23.26
CA LYS A 331 -4.06 13.97 22.49
C LYS A 331 -2.74 14.74 22.52
N ALA A 332 -2.20 15.04 21.33
CA ALA A 332 -0.96 15.81 21.24
C ALA A 332 -1.16 17.14 21.98
N VAL A 333 -0.45 17.31 23.08
CA VAL A 333 -0.37 18.55 23.83
C VAL A 333 0.97 19.17 23.44
N GLY A 334 0.98 20.08 22.47
CA GLY A 334 2.19 20.77 22.05
C GLY A 334 2.35 20.85 20.53
N GLU A 335 3.59 21.05 20.09
CA GLU A 335 3.98 21.16 18.68
C GLU A 335 3.74 19.83 17.95
N LEU A 336 3.01 19.89 16.80
CA LEU A 336 2.82 18.74 15.94
C LEU A 336 4.12 18.45 15.20
N LYS A 337 4.78 17.37 15.58
CA LYS A 337 6.08 16.98 15.00
C LYS A 337 6.15 15.49 14.71
N GLY A 338 6.77 15.14 13.57
CA GLY A 338 6.97 13.76 13.14
C GLY A 338 8.30 13.56 12.42
N ILE A 339 8.42 12.47 11.69
CA ILE A 339 9.63 12.12 10.92
C ILE A 339 9.54 12.78 9.55
N PRO A 340 10.49 13.69 9.18
CA PRO A 340 10.47 14.41 7.93
C PRO A 340 11.05 13.61 6.75
N SER A 341 10.55 13.85 5.53
CA SER A 341 11.07 13.25 4.29
C SER A 341 12.39 13.86 3.82
N GLY A 342 12.72 15.06 4.27
CA GLY A 342 13.87 15.81 3.83
C GLY A 342 13.59 16.73 2.63
N ALA A 343 12.34 16.91 2.24
CA ALA A 343 11.92 17.72 1.09
C ALA A 343 11.13 18.95 1.55
N GLY A 344 11.66 20.13 1.37
CA GLY A 344 11.00 21.44 1.41
C GLY A 344 10.02 21.78 2.53
N VAL A 345 9.54 23.01 2.50
CA VAL A 345 8.44 23.51 3.35
C VAL A 345 7.31 23.96 2.42
N ILE A 346 6.09 23.56 2.73
CA ILE A 346 4.91 23.88 1.92
C ILE A 346 3.78 24.44 2.79
N LYS A 347 3.03 25.37 2.24
CA LYS A 347 1.78 25.88 2.80
C LYS A 347 0.63 25.56 1.86
N ALA A 348 -0.32 24.75 2.30
CA ALA A 348 -1.48 24.37 1.51
C ALA A 348 -2.67 23.96 2.43
N ARG A 349 -3.84 23.79 1.81
CA ARG A 349 -4.99 23.20 2.49
C ARG A 349 -4.75 21.69 2.67
N VAL A 350 -5.43 21.13 3.67
CA VAL A 350 -5.43 19.70 3.96
C VAL A 350 -6.65 19.05 3.34
N SER A 351 -6.47 17.87 2.73
CA SER A 351 -7.56 16.94 2.43
C SER A 351 -7.43 15.73 3.35
N LYS A 352 -8.39 15.55 4.27
CA LYS A 352 -8.46 14.35 5.09
C LYS A 352 -8.97 13.18 4.29
N MET A 353 -8.23 12.07 4.31
CA MET A 353 -8.54 10.88 3.55
C MET A 353 -8.40 9.64 4.42
N GLU A 354 -9.47 8.88 4.60
CA GLU A 354 -9.49 7.61 5.33
C GLU A 354 -9.87 6.42 4.43
N THR A 355 -10.63 6.70 3.37
CA THR A 355 -11.19 5.67 2.48
C THR A 355 -10.91 5.99 1.01
N ALA A 356 -11.12 5.00 0.14
CA ALA A 356 -11.05 5.18 -1.31
C ALA A 356 -12.16 6.10 -1.90
N LYS A 357 -13.15 6.48 -1.08
CA LYS A 357 -14.24 7.38 -1.48
C LYS A 357 -13.90 8.84 -1.20
N ASP A 358 -12.89 9.07 -0.37
CA ASP A 358 -12.46 10.42 -0.02
C ASP A 358 -11.71 11.03 -1.20
N PHE A 359 -11.82 12.34 -1.33
CA PHE A 359 -11.36 13.06 -2.50
C PHE A 359 -10.16 13.95 -2.16
N LEU A 360 -9.12 13.86 -2.99
CA LEU A 360 -7.98 14.78 -2.95
C LEU A 360 -8.20 15.94 -3.93
N GLU A 361 -8.35 17.14 -3.42
CA GLU A 361 -8.21 18.34 -4.26
C GLU A 361 -6.75 18.53 -4.64
N LYS A 362 -6.50 18.72 -5.94
CA LYS A 362 -5.15 18.91 -6.49
C LYS A 362 -4.47 20.10 -5.80
N GLY A 363 -3.25 19.87 -5.34
CA GLY A 363 -2.47 20.89 -4.62
C GLY A 363 -2.70 20.92 -3.12
N ASN A 364 -3.61 20.10 -2.57
CA ASN A 364 -3.75 19.97 -1.13
C ASN A 364 -2.72 18.99 -0.53
N ILE A 365 -2.52 19.11 0.76
CA ILE A 365 -1.74 18.15 1.56
C ILE A 365 -2.65 16.97 1.90
N ILE A 366 -2.22 15.76 1.59
CA ILE A 366 -2.90 14.54 2.04
C ILE A 366 -2.69 14.40 3.55
N LEU A 367 -3.77 14.30 4.31
CA LEU A 367 -3.77 13.94 5.73
C LEU A 367 -4.49 12.62 5.91
N THR A 368 -3.79 11.60 6.42
CA THR A 368 -4.37 10.27 6.60
C THR A 368 -3.78 9.54 7.81
N ARG A 369 -4.53 8.58 8.34
CA ARG A 369 -4.01 7.70 9.40
C ARG A 369 -2.94 6.75 8.89
N ARG A 370 -3.15 6.17 7.70
CA ARG A 370 -2.27 5.17 7.09
C ARG A 370 -2.36 5.26 5.58
N THR A 371 -1.31 4.82 4.92
CA THR A 371 -1.30 4.67 3.47
C THR A 371 -0.93 3.23 3.11
N ASP A 372 -1.40 2.79 1.98
CA ASP A 372 -0.96 1.56 1.31
C ASP A 372 -0.41 1.89 -0.10
N PRO A 373 0.10 0.89 -0.85
CA PRO A 373 0.67 1.14 -2.17
C PRO A 373 -0.29 1.76 -3.19
N GLY A 374 -1.59 1.60 -3.02
CA GLY A 374 -2.60 2.19 -3.92
C GLY A 374 -2.68 3.72 -3.87
N TRP A 375 -2.13 4.35 -2.83
CA TRP A 375 -2.11 5.82 -2.70
C TRP A 375 -1.12 6.51 -3.61
N ILE A 376 -0.21 5.77 -4.25
CA ILE A 376 0.89 6.35 -5.06
C ILE A 376 0.36 7.19 -6.22
N SER A 377 -0.74 6.79 -6.85
CA SER A 377 -1.37 7.56 -7.93
C SER A 377 -1.87 8.94 -7.51
N LEU A 378 -2.05 9.19 -6.21
CA LEU A 378 -2.47 10.48 -5.66
C LEU A 378 -1.29 11.41 -5.33
N PHE A 379 -0.10 10.87 -5.14
CA PHE A 379 1.06 11.67 -4.73
C PHE A 379 1.47 12.75 -5.73
N PRO A 380 1.41 12.52 -7.07
CA PRO A 380 1.66 13.58 -8.04
C PRO A 380 0.67 14.76 -7.94
N LEU A 381 -0.50 14.54 -7.35
CA LEU A 381 -1.55 15.55 -7.19
C LEU A 381 -1.42 16.33 -5.89
N ALA A 382 -0.71 15.77 -4.91
CA ALA A 382 -0.57 16.34 -3.57
C ALA A 382 0.57 17.35 -3.52
N SER A 383 0.41 18.41 -2.72
CA SER A 383 1.50 19.33 -2.35
C SER A 383 2.35 18.78 -1.21
N GLY A 384 1.82 17.86 -0.42
CA GLY A 384 2.50 17.26 0.72
C GLY A 384 1.74 16.08 1.29
N LEU A 385 2.35 15.41 2.27
CA LEU A 385 1.80 14.22 2.89
C LEU A 385 2.00 14.25 4.41
N ILE A 386 0.92 14.10 5.17
CA ILE A 386 0.93 13.92 6.62
C ILE A 386 0.31 12.57 6.94
N VAL A 387 1.05 11.72 7.67
CA VAL A 387 0.57 10.38 8.04
C VAL A 387 0.69 10.17 9.54
N GLU A 388 -0.42 9.82 10.17
CA GLU A 388 -0.46 9.60 11.62
C GLU A 388 0.40 8.40 12.03
N TYR A 389 0.29 7.27 11.32
CA TYR A 389 1.06 6.06 11.59
C TYR A 389 2.01 5.73 10.45
N GLY A 390 3.29 5.93 10.67
CA GLY A 390 4.30 5.69 9.65
C GLY A 390 5.72 5.65 10.24
N SER A 391 6.66 5.27 9.39
CA SER A 391 8.09 5.26 9.71
C SER A 391 8.89 5.59 8.46
N MET A 392 10.19 5.83 8.60
CA MET A 392 11.12 6.08 7.48
C MET A 392 11.15 4.95 6.43
N LEU A 393 10.67 3.77 6.78
CA LEU A 393 10.57 2.60 5.91
C LEU A 393 9.13 2.28 5.50
N SER A 394 8.13 3.09 5.87
CA SER A 394 6.78 2.91 5.35
C SER A 394 6.77 3.18 3.84
N HIS A 395 5.90 2.49 3.13
CA HIS A 395 5.87 2.56 1.66
C HIS A 395 5.64 3.98 1.15
N SER A 396 4.63 4.65 1.66
CA SER A 396 4.32 6.05 1.31
C SER A 396 5.47 7.01 1.57
N PHE A 397 6.17 6.83 2.71
CA PHE A 397 7.30 7.68 3.03
C PHE A 397 8.50 7.45 2.10
N VAL A 398 8.75 6.18 1.72
CA VAL A 398 9.77 5.87 0.71
C VAL A 398 9.43 6.57 -0.61
N VAL A 399 8.19 6.45 -1.08
CA VAL A 399 7.77 7.06 -2.35
C VAL A 399 7.77 8.59 -2.26
N ALA A 400 7.19 9.19 -1.22
CA ALA A 400 7.19 10.65 -1.03
C ALA A 400 8.62 11.22 -1.06
N ARG A 401 9.56 10.58 -0.38
CA ARG A 401 10.98 10.96 -0.41
C ARG A 401 11.58 10.85 -1.81
N GLU A 402 11.33 9.76 -2.54
CA GLU A 402 11.86 9.56 -3.89
C GLU A 402 11.28 10.57 -4.90
N MET A 403 10.04 11.02 -4.68
CA MET A 403 9.36 12.06 -5.46
C MET A 403 9.78 13.49 -5.06
N GLY A 404 10.48 13.66 -3.94
CA GLY A 404 10.74 14.98 -3.38
C GLY A 404 9.50 15.65 -2.77
N LEU A 405 8.45 14.89 -2.49
CA LEU A 405 7.22 15.39 -1.87
C LEU A 405 7.46 15.70 -0.38
N PRO A 406 7.20 16.93 0.10
CA PRO A 406 7.25 17.25 1.52
C PRO A 406 6.34 16.32 2.30
N ALA A 407 6.91 15.53 3.23
CA ALA A 407 6.13 14.58 3.99
C ALA A 407 6.59 14.51 5.44
N VAL A 408 5.63 14.34 6.35
CA VAL A 408 5.85 14.10 7.77
C VAL A 408 5.01 12.90 8.20
N VAL A 409 5.64 11.90 8.80
CA VAL A 409 4.97 10.69 9.25
C VAL A 409 5.19 10.41 10.73
N GLY A 410 4.28 9.67 11.36
CA GLY A 410 4.37 9.33 12.77
C GLY A 410 3.90 10.46 13.69
N VAL A 411 2.98 11.30 13.24
CA VAL A 411 2.39 12.39 14.01
C VAL A 411 1.13 11.90 14.71
N GLU A 412 1.29 11.41 15.91
CA GLU A 412 0.21 10.77 16.67
C GLU A 412 -0.96 11.72 16.97
N GLY A 413 -2.19 11.30 16.68
CA GLY A 413 -3.41 12.06 16.89
C GLY A 413 -3.66 13.19 15.87
N VAL A 414 -2.83 13.36 14.87
CA VAL A 414 -2.92 14.46 13.89
C VAL A 414 -4.26 14.49 13.14
N MET A 415 -4.84 13.31 12.90
CA MET A 415 -6.15 13.20 12.25
C MET A 415 -7.29 13.79 13.08
N ASP A 416 -7.16 13.79 14.39
CA ASP A 416 -8.19 14.33 15.28
C ASP A 416 -7.98 15.84 15.58
N ILE A 417 -6.76 16.34 15.36
CA ILE A 417 -6.35 17.71 15.68
C ILE A 417 -6.55 18.67 14.51
N ILE A 418 -6.10 18.30 13.31
CA ILE A 418 -6.18 19.16 12.13
C ILE A 418 -7.58 19.04 11.52
N PRO A 419 -8.36 20.13 11.39
CA PRO A 419 -9.62 20.10 10.66
C PRO A 419 -9.43 19.80 9.18
N ASP A 420 -10.44 19.22 8.53
CA ASP A 420 -10.45 19.11 7.08
C ASP A 420 -10.45 20.50 6.43
N TYR A 421 -9.77 20.66 5.30
CA TYR A 421 -9.57 21.91 4.59
C TYR A 421 -8.83 23.02 5.36
N ALA A 422 -8.29 22.75 6.55
CA ALA A 422 -7.45 23.72 7.26
C ALA A 422 -6.18 24.06 6.45
N PHE A 423 -5.73 25.32 6.56
CA PHE A 423 -4.41 25.71 6.05
C PHE A 423 -3.32 25.23 7.01
N VAL A 424 -2.32 24.59 6.45
CA VAL A 424 -1.21 24.01 7.22
C VAL A 424 0.11 24.39 6.58
N ILE A 425 1.08 24.75 7.39
CA ILE A 425 2.50 24.80 7.02
C ILE A 425 3.10 23.46 7.40
N LEU A 426 3.55 22.69 6.40
CA LEU A 426 4.21 21.42 6.53
C LEU A 426 5.71 21.58 6.28
N ASP A 427 6.52 21.34 7.30
CA ASP A 427 7.98 21.35 7.20
C ASP A 427 8.49 19.92 6.99
N GLY A 428 8.74 19.57 5.74
CA GLY A 428 9.29 18.27 5.36
C GLY A 428 10.79 18.11 5.66
N VAL A 429 11.47 19.18 6.14
CA VAL A 429 12.90 19.15 6.51
C VAL A 429 13.07 18.90 7.99
N GLU A 430 12.34 19.64 8.85
CA GLU A 430 12.43 19.56 10.31
C GLU A 430 11.31 18.73 10.95
N GLY A 431 10.28 18.39 10.18
CA GLY A 431 9.18 17.53 10.60
C GLY A 431 8.09 18.25 11.40
N GLY A 432 8.07 19.58 11.38
CA GLY A 432 7.07 20.41 12.04
C GLY A 432 5.78 20.55 11.22
N ILE A 433 4.64 20.68 11.91
CA ILE A 433 3.34 20.98 11.31
C ILE A 433 2.70 22.12 12.09
N THR A 434 2.37 23.21 11.40
CA THR A 434 1.72 24.37 12.01
C THR A 434 0.36 24.59 11.35
N ILE A 435 -0.69 24.65 12.16
CA ILE A 435 -2.05 25.01 11.71
C ILE A 435 -2.14 26.52 11.70
N GLU A 436 -2.52 27.11 10.58
CA GLU A 436 -2.84 28.54 10.53
C GLU A 436 -4.30 28.76 10.90
N ASN A 437 -4.53 29.65 11.85
CA ASN A 437 -5.86 30.18 12.13
C ASN A 437 -6.19 31.20 11.05
N GLU A 438 -7.31 31.03 10.35
CA GLU A 438 -7.86 32.02 9.40
C GLU A 438 -8.20 33.32 10.10
#